data_43b5bd8c495a3464701cfc351d16ede5
#
_entry.id   43b5bd8c495a3464701cfc351d16ede5
#
_cell.length_a   1.000
_cell.length_b   1.000
_cell.length_c   1.000
_cell.angle_alpha   90.00
_cell.angle_beta   90.00
_cell.angle_gamma   90.00
#
_symmetry.space_group_name_H-M   'P 1'
#
loop_
_entity.id
_entity.type
_entity.pdbx_description
1 polymer ?
#
loop_
_entity_poly.entity_id
_entity_poly.type
_entity_poly.pdbx_seq_one_letter_code
_entity_poly.pdbx_strand_id
1 'polypeptide(L)'
;MREFREIRGFERYSVSIDGIVINNITGQILSQRKATNGYMRVNLRRGDVRYEKPKTRAVHRLVAEAFLPESPGKNHVNHIDGNKCNNTLSNLEWCTPKENIKHAIKHGLMNPDYVSMNRHSYESSRLAHQTSEYRKKMQRINADAGLTKPVLQMDSKSGQIINRFQNCYEAARFLFGEIRYKDRLISRCARGKCNSAYGFTWAYEEVV
;
A
#
# COMPACT_ATOMS: atom_id res chain seq x y z
N MET A 1 21.96 27.44 15.20
CA MET A 1 21.39 27.20 13.83
C MET A 1 20.67 25.83 13.79
N ARG A 2 19.56 25.71 13.07
CA ARG A 2 18.91 24.42 12.87
C ARG A 2 19.75 23.58 11.90
N GLU A 3 20.06 22.35 12.27
CA GLU A 3 20.72 21.39 11.37
C GLU A 3 19.68 20.81 10.41
N PHE A 4 19.98 20.83 9.11
CA PHE A 4 19.17 20.23 8.06
C PHE A 4 19.99 19.16 7.34
N ARG A 5 19.34 18.03 6.99
CA ARG A 5 19.93 16.97 6.17
C ARG A 5 19.04 16.63 4.98
N GLU A 6 19.65 16.34 3.87
CA GLU A 6 18.94 15.94 2.65
C GLU A 6 18.14 14.64 2.87
N ILE A 7 16.97 14.59 2.25
CA ILE A 7 16.09 13.43 2.31
C ILE A 7 16.48 12.46 1.20
N ARG A 8 17.00 11.30 1.56
CA ARG A 8 17.42 10.24 0.63
C ARG A 8 16.31 9.89 -0.38
N GLY A 9 16.64 9.99 -1.68
CA GLY A 9 15.71 9.77 -2.79
C GLY A 9 14.74 10.93 -3.03
N PHE A 10 14.97 12.10 -2.38
CA PHE A 10 14.25 13.35 -2.57
C PHE A 10 15.20 14.55 -2.33
N GLU A 11 16.29 14.62 -3.05
CA GLU A 11 17.44 15.52 -2.84
C GLU A 11 17.08 17.00 -2.91
N ARG A 12 15.92 17.32 -3.53
CA ARG A 12 15.36 18.70 -3.52
C ARG A 12 14.84 19.15 -2.16
N TYR A 13 14.82 18.27 -1.18
CA TYR A 13 14.25 18.53 0.14
C TYR A 13 15.22 18.13 1.25
N SER A 14 15.20 18.92 2.31
CA SER A 14 15.90 18.63 3.55
C SER A 14 14.93 18.61 4.72
N VAL A 15 15.28 17.85 5.73
CA VAL A 15 14.54 17.77 7.00
C VAL A 15 15.44 18.23 8.14
N SER A 16 14.87 18.96 9.12
CA SER A 16 15.58 19.39 10.32
C SER A 16 15.41 18.40 11.48
N ILE A 17 16.25 18.53 12.49
CA ILE A 17 16.13 17.80 13.77
C ILE A 17 14.79 18.02 14.48
N ASP A 18 14.08 19.11 14.18
CA ASP A 18 12.75 19.46 14.73
C ASP A 18 11.61 18.95 13.82
N GLY A 19 11.92 18.25 12.73
CA GLY A 19 10.93 17.73 11.79
C GLY A 19 10.40 18.75 10.79
N ILE A 20 11.03 19.91 10.63
CA ILE A 20 10.68 20.87 9.58
C ILE A 20 11.25 20.36 8.24
N VAL A 21 10.44 20.39 7.19
CA VAL A 21 10.86 20.00 5.83
C VAL A 21 10.91 21.24 4.95
N ILE A 22 12.03 21.45 4.27
CA ILE A 22 12.23 22.56 3.33
C ILE A 22 12.50 22.08 1.92
N ASN A 23 12.16 22.90 0.95
CA ASN A 23 12.61 22.74 -0.43
C ASN A 23 13.95 23.46 -0.58
N ASN A 24 15.02 22.75 -0.90
CA ASN A 24 16.38 23.27 -1.01
C ASN A 24 16.55 24.30 -2.14
N ILE A 25 15.69 24.26 -3.17
CA ILE A 25 15.75 25.16 -4.31
C ILE A 25 15.06 26.49 -4.02
N THR A 26 13.88 26.43 -3.38
CA THR A 26 13.05 27.62 -3.15
C THR A 26 13.17 28.18 -1.75
N GLY A 27 13.79 27.46 -0.81
CA GLY A 27 13.83 27.79 0.62
C GLY A 27 12.48 27.64 1.34
N GLN A 28 11.43 27.23 0.63
CA GLN A 28 10.09 27.15 1.19
C GLN A 28 9.94 26.01 2.19
N ILE A 29 9.35 26.30 3.36
CA ILE A 29 8.92 25.28 4.32
C ILE A 29 7.68 24.57 3.77
N LEU A 30 7.70 23.24 3.73
CA LEU A 30 6.58 22.45 3.25
C LEU A 30 5.49 22.33 4.32
N SER A 31 4.25 22.53 3.90
CA SER A 31 3.08 22.29 4.74
C SER A 31 2.97 20.81 5.11
N GLN A 32 2.78 20.56 6.39
CA GLN A 32 2.57 19.23 6.95
C GLN A 32 1.11 19.05 7.37
N ARG A 33 0.57 17.86 7.19
CA ARG A 33 -0.80 17.52 7.57
C ARG A 33 -0.84 16.34 8.54
N LYS A 34 -1.71 16.41 9.52
CA LYS A 34 -2.02 15.27 10.40
C LYS A 34 -2.88 14.26 9.66
N ALA A 35 -2.43 13.01 9.57
CA ALA A 35 -3.18 11.92 8.98
C ALA A 35 -4.18 11.33 10.00
N THR A 36 -5.16 10.55 9.52
CA THR A 36 -6.20 9.91 10.36
C THR A 36 -5.61 9.04 11.48
N ASN A 37 -4.43 8.44 11.26
CA ASN A 37 -3.70 7.66 12.26
C ASN A 37 -2.85 8.51 13.23
N GLY A 38 -2.97 9.85 13.16
CA GLY A 38 -2.35 10.81 14.06
C GLY A 38 -0.94 11.27 13.67
N TYR A 39 -0.28 10.64 12.70
CA TYR A 39 1.08 11.01 12.28
C TYR A 39 1.11 12.24 11.37
N MET A 40 2.13 13.08 11.54
CA MET A 40 2.41 14.18 10.63
C MET A 40 3.00 13.67 9.32
N ARG A 41 2.49 14.17 8.20
CA ARG A 41 2.89 13.78 6.84
C ARG A 41 3.17 14.99 5.97
N VAL A 42 4.08 14.80 5.02
CA VAL A 42 4.46 15.78 3.99
C VAL A 42 4.43 15.10 2.61
N ASN A 43 4.14 15.88 1.57
CA ASN A 43 4.16 15.41 0.19
C ASN A 43 5.46 15.85 -0.49
N LEU A 44 6.21 14.90 -1.00
CA LEU A 44 7.48 15.10 -1.69
C LEU A 44 7.37 14.68 -3.15
N ARG A 45 8.02 15.40 -4.07
CA ARG A 45 8.12 15.02 -5.49
C ARG A 45 9.55 14.64 -5.82
N ARG A 46 9.74 13.58 -6.59
CA ARG A 46 11.05 13.23 -7.17
C ARG A 46 11.30 14.08 -8.40
N GLY A 47 12.43 14.79 -8.42
CA GLY A 47 12.93 15.50 -9.60
C GLY A 47 11.94 16.46 -10.26
N ASP A 48 12.21 16.80 -11.54
CA ASP A 48 11.43 17.73 -12.35
C ASP A 48 10.36 17.03 -13.23
N VAL A 49 10.04 15.78 -12.92
CA VAL A 49 9.06 15.02 -13.71
C VAL A 49 7.67 15.61 -13.43
N ARG A 50 7.20 16.45 -14.37
CA ARG A 50 5.92 17.19 -14.29
C ARG A 50 4.70 16.32 -14.00
N TYR A 51 4.78 15.03 -14.29
CA TYR A 51 3.65 14.07 -14.20
C TYR A 51 3.79 13.04 -13.06
N GLU A 52 4.87 13.07 -12.27
CA GLU A 52 4.98 12.15 -11.14
C GLU A 52 4.12 12.63 -9.97
N LYS A 53 3.23 11.75 -9.49
CA LYS A 53 2.40 12.05 -8.32
C LYS A 53 3.28 12.20 -7.07
N PRO A 54 3.02 13.23 -6.23
CA PRO A 54 3.75 13.40 -4.98
C PRO A 54 3.68 12.13 -4.12
N LYS A 55 4.81 11.77 -3.51
CA LYS A 55 4.85 10.68 -2.52
C LYS A 55 4.64 11.27 -1.13
N THR A 56 3.64 10.77 -0.44
CA THR A 56 3.38 11.13 0.96
C THR A 56 4.35 10.37 1.87
N ARG A 57 5.12 11.11 2.69
CA ARG A 57 6.06 10.55 3.67
C ARG A 57 5.69 10.99 5.08
N ALA A 58 5.94 10.13 6.04
CA ALA A 58 5.76 10.46 7.46
C ALA A 58 6.98 11.23 7.98
N VAL A 59 6.76 12.37 8.65
CA VAL A 59 7.83 13.27 9.08
C VAL A 59 8.78 12.60 10.06
N HIS A 60 8.29 11.88 11.09
CA HIS A 60 9.14 11.15 12.05
C HIS A 60 10.10 10.18 11.35
N ARG A 61 9.66 9.53 10.25
CA ARG A 61 10.56 8.64 9.50
C ARG A 61 11.64 9.40 8.76
N LEU A 62 11.31 10.55 8.18
CA LEU A 62 12.32 11.40 7.52
C LEU A 62 13.39 11.86 8.51
N VAL A 63 12.99 12.28 9.72
CA VAL A 63 13.93 12.66 10.79
C VAL A 63 14.78 11.45 11.22
N ALA A 64 14.14 10.31 11.49
CA ALA A 64 14.85 9.11 11.92
C ALA A 64 15.85 8.61 10.85
N GLU A 65 15.42 8.55 9.58
CA GLU A 65 16.25 8.13 8.45
C GLU A 65 17.44 9.09 8.20
N ALA A 66 17.26 10.39 8.50
CA ALA A 66 18.32 11.40 8.30
C ALA A 66 19.32 11.49 9.46
N PHE A 67 18.89 11.29 10.70
CA PHE A 67 19.66 11.65 11.87
C PHE A 67 19.98 10.51 12.83
N LEU A 68 19.12 9.49 12.94
CA LEU A 68 19.40 8.35 13.80
C LEU A 68 20.33 7.37 13.12
N PRO A 69 21.30 6.77 13.85
CA PRO A 69 22.12 5.70 13.32
C PRO A 69 21.23 4.50 12.95
N GLU A 70 21.59 3.80 11.89
CA GLU A 70 20.89 2.57 11.49
C GLU A 70 20.96 1.53 12.62
N SER A 71 19.83 0.88 12.91
CA SER A 71 19.73 -0.14 13.94
C SER A 71 19.25 -1.45 13.31
N PRO A 72 20.16 -2.43 13.06
CA PRO A 72 19.79 -3.68 12.42
C PRO A 72 18.64 -4.39 13.14
N GLY A 73 17.63 -4.82 12.36
CA GLY A 73 16.44 -5.48 12.90
C GLY A 73 15.37 -4.55 13.45
N LYS A 74 15.64 -3.24 13.58
CA LYS A 74 14.68 -2.23 14.02
C LYS A 74 14.22 -1.40 12.83
N ASN A 75 13.00 -1.59 12.39
CA ASN A 75 12.43 -0.94 11.20
C ASN A 75 11.22 -0.04 11.50
N HIS A 76 10.87 0.10 12.78
CA HIS A 76 9.83 1.01 13.26
C HIS A 76 10.48 2.21 13.97
N VAL A 77 9.79 3.35 13.91
CA VAL A 77 10.15 4.55 14.67
C VAL A 77 9.11 4.75 15.75
N ASN A 78 9.55 4.80 17.00
CA ASN A 78 8.73 5.10 18.16
C ASN A 78 8.84 6.58 18.55
N HIS A 79 7.76 7.16 19.07
CA HIS A 79 7.74 8.46 19.75
C HIS A 79 7.84 8.19 21.25
N ILE A 80 8.93 8.60 21.87
CA ILE A 80 9.24 8.31 23.29
C ILE A 80 8.15 8.85 24.21
N ASP A 81 7.63 10.04 23.93
CA ASP A 81 6.53 10.67 24.67
C ASP A 81 5.12 10.17 24.26
N GLY A 82 5.01 9.29 23.27
CA GLY A 82 3.76 8.80 22.71
C GLY A 82 3.01 9.80 21.82
N ASN A 83 3.49 11.04 21.69
CA ASN A 83 2.88 12.08 20.87
C ASN A 83 3.34 12.00 19.42
N LYS A 84 2.49 11.48 18.54
CA LYS A 84 2.76 11.31 17.10
C LYS A 84 2.99 12.61 16.32
N CYS A 85 2.74 13.75 16.93
CA CYS A 85 2.99 15.06 16.34
C CYS A 85 4.34 15.65 16.75
N ASN A 86 4.99 15.14 17.79
CA ASN A 86 6.30 15.59 18.25
C ASN A 86 7.40 14.81 17.51
N ASN A 87 7.84 15.36 16.38
CA ASN A 87 8.82 14.73 15.49
C ASN A 87 10.25 15.24 15.71
N THR A 88 10.56 15.77 16.90
CA THR A 88 11.93 16.17 17.25
C THR A 88 12.82 14.94 17.40
N LEU A 89 14.07 15.05 16.97
CA LEU A 89 15.04 13.95 16.99
C LEU A 89 15.19 13.31 18.39
N SER A 90 15.23 14.14 19.43
CA SER A 90 15.34 13.68 20.83
C SER A 90 14.16 12.83 21.31
N ASN A 91 13.02 12.92 20.62
CA ASN A 91 11.81 12.17 20.92
C ASN A 91 11.63 10.91 20.05
N LEU A 92 12.58 10.60 19.17
CA LEU A 92 12.46 9.49 18.21
C LEU A 92 13.53 8.44 18.48
N GLU A 93 13.13 7.17 18.35
CA GLU A 93 14.04 6.04 18.44
C GLU A 93 13.66 4.93 17.42
N TRP A 94 14.66 4.20 16.94
CA TRP A 94 14.40 2.97 16.21
C TRP A 94 13.96 1.86 17.15
N CYS A 95 12.91 1.13 16.79
CA CYS A 95 12.41 0.02 17.59
C CYS A 95 11.94 -1.15 16.71
N THR A 96 11.79 -2.31 17.32
CA THR A 96 11.07 -3.44 16.73
C THR A 96 9.56 -3.26 16.94
N PRO A 97 8.70 -3.94 16.15
CA PRO A 97 7.25 -3.94 16.39
C PRO A 97 6.86 -4.34 17.81
N LYS A 98 7.58 -5.31 18.39
CA LYS A 98 7.32 -5.80 19.75
C LYS A 98 7.65 -4.75 20.82
N GLU A 99 8.77 -4.05 20.67
CA GLU A 99 9.15 -2.94 21.57
C GLU A 99 8.14 -1.80 21.49
N ASN A 100 7.72 -1.44 20.27
CA ASN A 100 6.73 -0.38 20.05
C ASN A 100 5.37 -0.70 20.71
N ILE A 101 4.89 -1.93 20.59
CA ILE A 101 3.65 -2.38 21.26
C ILE A 101 3.83 -2.33 22.79
N LYS A 102 4.96 -2.84 23.32
CA LYS A 102 5.26 -2.80 24.74
C LYS A 102 5.28 -1.37 25.29
N HIS A 103 5.90 -0.46 24.54
CA HIS A 103 5.91 0.96 24.89
C HIS A 103 4.48 1.56 24.91
N ALA A 104 3.67 1.29 23.88
CA ALA A 104 2.30 1.78 23.79
C ALA A 104 1.42 1.29 24.96
N ILE A 105 1.59 0.03 25.40
CA ILE A 105 0.89 -0.53 26.55
C ILE A 105 1.35 0.16 27.85
N LYS A 106 2.66 0.31 28.03
CA LYS A 106 3.25 0.93 29.23
C LYS A 106 2.77 2.37 29.44
N HIS A 107 2.57 3.10 28.34
CA HIS A 107 2.11 4.50 28.36
C HIS A 107 0.58 4.66 28.25
N GLY A 108 -0.18 3.57 28.34
CA GLY A 108 -1.65 3.60 28.26
C GLY A 108 -2.19 4.02 26.89
N LEU A 109 -1.37 4.00 25.84
CA LEU A 109 -1.74 4.35 24.48
C LEU A 109 -2.43 3.19 23.74
N MET A 110 -2.33 1.99 24.29
CA MET A 110 -2.93 0.77 23.77
C MET A 110 -3.42 -0.12 24.91
N ASN A 111 -4.64 -0.62 24.81
CA ASN A 111 -5.14 -1.62 25.76
C ASN A 111 -4.41 -2.96 25.55
N PRO A 112 -3.85 -3.58 26.60
CA PRO A 112 -3.23 -4.92 26.53
C PRO A 112 -4.15 -5.98 25.92
N ASP A 113 -5.46 -5.90 26.22
CA ASP A 113 -6.46 -6.85 25.73
C ASP A 113 -6.63 -6.76 24.20
N TYR A 114 -6.41 -5.60 23.60
CA TYR A 114 -6.44 -5.43 22.16
C TYR A 114 -5.40 -6.29 21.43
N VAL A 115 -4.23 -6.47 22.04
CA VAL A 115 -3.16 -7.31 21.48
C VAL A 115 -3.55 -8.79 21.52
N SER A 116 -4.13 -9.24 22.63
CA SER A 116 -4.62 -10.62 22.79
C SER A 116 -5.82 -10.91 21.91
N MET A 117 -6.77 -9.99 21.80
CA MET A 117 -7.95 -10.08 20.92
C MET A 117 -7.54 -10.15 19.44
N ASN A 118 -6.60 -9.31 19.02
CA ASN A 118 -6.12 -9.34 17.62
C ASN A 118 -5.34 -10.61 17.31
N ARG A 119 -4.55 -11.14 18.24
CA ARG A 119 -3.88 -12.43 18.07
C ARG A 119 -4.92 -13.54 17.90
N HIS A 120 -5.93 -13.58 18.76
CA HIS A 120 -7.00 -14.57 18.69
C HIS A 120 -7.81 -14.46 17.41
N SER A 121 -8.14 -13.26 16.98
CA SER A 121 -8.82 -13.00 15.70
C SER A 121 -7.97 -13.42 14.50
N TYR A 122 -6.65 -13.14 14.53
CA TYR A 122 -5.72 -13.57 13.48
C TYR A 122 -5.58 -15.10 13.42
N GLU A 123 -5.43 -15.76 14.55
CA GLU A 123 -5.34 -17.22 14.64
C GLU A 123 -6.64 -17.89 14.21
N SER A 124 -7.79 -17.38 14.64
CA SER A 124 -9.11 -17.85 14.23
C SER A 124 -9.31 -17.68 12.71
N SER A 125 -8.91 -16.54 12.16
CA SER A 125 -8.96 -16.31 10.71
C SER A 125 -8.02 -17.25 9.95
N ARG A 126 -6.81 -17.50 10.46
CA ARG A 126 -5.83 -18.43 9.88
C ARG A 126 -6.35 -19.86 9.86
N LEU A 127 -6.95 -20.31 10.97
CA LEU A 127 -7.58 -21.63 11.08
C LEU A 127 -8.79 -21.76 10.14
N ALA A 128 -9.63 -20.72 10.07
CA ALA A 128 -10.76 -20.69 9.14
C ALA A 128 -10.31 -20.84 7.67
N HIS A 129 -9.20 -20.17 7.27
CA HIS A 129 -8.64 -20.31 5.93
C HIS A 129 -8.14 -21.72 5.60
N GLN A 130 -7.81 -22.51 6.60
CA GLN A 130 -7.35 -23.90 6.43
C GLN A 130 -8.50 -24.91 6.30
N THR A 131 -9.72 -24.54 6.67
CA THR A 131 -10.86 -25.44 6.62
C THR A 131 -11.32 -25.71 5.17
N SER A 132 -11.76 -26.94 4.90
CA SER A 132 -12.31 -27.32 3.60
C SER A 132 -13.53 -26.47 3.23
N GLU A 133 -14.32 -26.09 4.20
CA GLU A 133 -15.52 -25.27 4.05
C GLU A 133 -15.21 -23.84 3.62
N TYR A 134 -14.18 -23.21 4.21
CA TYR A 134 -13.70 -21.89 3.79
C TYR A 134 -13.19 -21.92 2.34
N ARG A 135 -12.42 -22.98 1.96
CA ARG A 135 -11.96 -23.15 0.57
C ARG A 135 -13.13 -23.25 -0.39
N LYS A 136 -14.16 -24.05 -0.06
CA LYS A 136 -15.39 -24.18 -0.87
C LYS A 136 -16.13 -22.85 -0.99
N LYS A 137 -16.26 -22.10 0.12
CA LYS A 137 -16.87 -20.76 0.12
C LYS A 137 -16.10 -19.79 -0.78
N MET A 138 -14.77 -19.75 -0.68
CA MET A 138 -13.92 -18.89 -1.54
C MET A 138 -13.98 -19.30 -2.99
N GLN A 139 -14.06 -20.59 -3.31
CA GLN A 139 -14.26 -21.10 -4.68
C GLN A 139 -15.59 -20.60 -5.26
N ARG A 140 -16.69 -20.65 -4.49
CA ARG A 140 -18.01 -20.10 -4.91
C ARG A 140 -17.92 -18.59 -5.16
N ILE A 141 -17.37 -17.83 -4.22
CA ILE A 141 -17.19 -16.38 -4.35
C ILE A 141 -16.36 -16.05 -5.59
N ASN A 142 -15.28 -16.76 -5.83
CA ASN A 142 -14.42 -16.57 -7.00
C ASN A 142 -15.14 -16.94 -8.30
N ALA A 143 -15.97 -17.98 -8.30
CA ALA A 143 -16.80 -18.34 -9.43
C ALA A 143 -17.84 -17.26 -9.74
N ASP A 144 -18.55 -16.77 -8.72
CA ASP A 144 -19.54 -15.69 -8.85
C ASP A 144 -18.90 -14.38 -9.32
N ALA A 145 -17.67 -14.12 -8.88
CA ALA A 145 -16.88 -12.98 -9.35
C ALA A 145 -16.31 -13.15 -10.78
N GLY A 146 -16.51 -14.31 -11.40
CA GLY A 146 -15.98 -14.63 -12.73
C GLY A 146 -14.48 -14.91 -12.78
N LEU A 147 -13.83 -15.09 -11.61
CA LEU A 147 -12.38 -15.36 -11.53
C LEU A 147 -12.00 -16.77 -12.01
N THR A 148 -12.98 -17.67 -12.04
CA THR A 148 -12.80 -19.07 -12.49
C THR A 148 -13.56 -19.38 -13.78
N LYS A 149 -14.25 -18.38 -14.37
CA LYS A 149 -15.01 -18.56 -15.60
C LYS A 149 -14.10 -18.41 -16.82
N PRO A 150 -14.17 -19.30 -17.80
CA PRO A 150 -13.49 -19.12 -19.06
C PRO A 150 -13.88 -17.80 -19.72
N VAL A 151 -12.91 -17.14 -20.31
CA VAL A 151 -13.12 -15.86 -20.99
C VAL A 151 -12.62 -15.93 -22.43
N LEU A 152 -13.40 -15.38 -23.33
CA LEU A 152 -13.13 -15.33 -24.76
C LEU A 152 -12.58 -13.93 -25.10
N GLN A 153 -11.47 -13.89 -25.82
CA GLN A 153 -10.93 -12.70 -26.44
C GLN A 153 -11.45 -12.66 -27.89
N MET A 154 -12.08 -11.58 -28.25
CA MET A 154 -12.66 -11.40 -29.59
C MET A 154 -12.11 -10.14 -30.25
N ASP A 155 -11.97 -10.21 -31.55
CA ASP A 155 -11.66 -9.03 -32.37
C ASP A 155 -12.78 -7.99 -32.24
N SER A 156 -12.41 -6.75 -31.96
CA SER A 156 -13.38 -5.69 -31.67
C SER A 156 -14.21 -5.23 -32.88
N LYS A 157 -13.77 -5.56 -34.11
CA LYS A 157 -14.44 -5.17 -35.37
C LYS A 157 -15.26 -6.32 -35.95
N SER A 158 -14.66 -7.52 -36.05
CA SER A 158 -15.30 -8.70 -36.65
C SER A 158 -16.11 -9.53 -35.67
N GLY A 159 -15.86 -9.40 -34.36
CA GLY A 159 -16.45 -10.23 -33.33
C GLY A 159 -15.92 -11.69 -33.30
N GLN A 160 -14.94 -12.02 -34.14
CA GLN A 160 -14.37 -13.36 -34.17
C GLN A 160 -13.56 -13.66 -32.91
N ILE A 161 -13.69 -14.91 -32.40
CA ILE A 161 -12.92 -15.38 -31.26
C ILE A 161 -11.46 -15.55 -31.68
N ILE A 162 -10.55 -14.87 -30.99
CA ILE A 162 -9.10 -14.93 -31.20
C ILE A 162 -8.47 -15.94 -30.28
N ASN A 163 -8.81 -15.84 -28.97
CA ASN A 163 -8.25 -16.70 -27.94
C ASN A 163 -9.32 -17.07 -26.88
N ARG A 164 -9.08 -18.20 -26.23
CA ARG A 164 -9.84 -18.67 -25.08
C ARG A 164 -8.90 -18.86 -23.88
N PHE A 165 -9.24 -18.30 -22.74
CA PHE A 165 -8.47 -18.39 -21.50
C PHE A 165 -9.33 -19.00 -20.40
N GLN A 166 -8.71 -19.71 -19.46
CA GLN A 166 -9.42 -20.31 -18.32
C GLN A 166 -10.05 -19.25 -17.39
N ASN A 167 -9.49 -18.03 -17.37
CA ASN A 167 -10.02 -16.90 -16.60
C ASN A 167 -9.36 -15.58 -17.05
N CYS A 168 -9.88 -14.46 -16.54
CA CYS A 168 -9.37 -13.13 -16.86
C CYS A 168 -7.93 -12.89 -16.40
N TYR A 169 -7.46 -13.60 -15.38
CA TYR A 169 -6.09 -13.50 -14.89
C TYR A 169 -5.10 -14.09 -15.89
N GLU A 170 -5.40 -15.26 -16.44
CA GLU A 170 -4.60 -15.88 -17.47
C GLU A 170 -4.53 -15.03 -18.74
N ALA A 171 -5.67 -14.48 -19.17
CA ALA A 171 -5.73 -13.53 -20.28
C ALA A 171 -4.84 -12.29 -20.04
N ALA A 172 -4.88 -11.71 -18.87
CA ALA A 172 -4.04 -10.57 -18.51
C ALA A 172 -2.56 -10.94 -18.50
N ARG A 173 -2.21 -12.11 -17.98
CA ARG A 173 -0.83 -12.64 -17.98
C ARG A 173 -0.29 -12.87 -19.39
N PHE A 174 -1.10 -13.43 -20.24
CA PHE A 174 -0.75 -13.67 -21.66
C PHE A 174 -0.44 -12.36 -22.39
N LEU A 175 -1.27 -11.32 -22.20
CA LEU A 175 -1.13 -10.05 -22.91
C LEU A 175 0.02 -9.17 -22.38
N PHE A 176 0.36 -9.26 -21.10
CA PHE A 176 1.21 -8.25 -20.43
C PHE A 176 2.38 -8.82 -19.65
N GLY A 177 2.50 -10.14 -19.48
CA GLY A 177 3.52 -10.77 -18.62
C GLY A 177 3.32 -10.49 -17.14
N GLU A 178 2.97 -9.24 -16.77
CA GLU A 178 2.65 -8.79 -15.41
C GLU A 178 1.15 -8.45 -15.27
N ILE A 179 0.57 -8.80 -14.11
CA ILE A 179 -0.90 -8.80 -13.96
C ILE A 179 -1.45 -7.49 -13.41
N ARG A 180 -0.77 -6.81 -12.52
CA ARG A 180 -1.16 -5.59 -11.78
C ARG A 180 -2.50 -4.95 -12.22
N TYR A 181 -3.63 -5.51 -11.71
CA TYR A 181 -5.00 -5.00 -11.92
C TYR A 181 -5.56 -5.03 -13.36
N LYS A 182 -4.83 -5.56 -14.33
CA LYS A 182 -5.25 -5.60 -15.75
C LYS A 182 -6.37 -6.60 -15.99
N ASP A 183 -6.42 -7.66 -15.20
CA ASP A 183 -7.49 -8.67 -15.15
C ASP A 183 -8.87 -8.07 -14.80
N ARG A 184 -8.89 -7.02 -13.98
CA ARG A 184 -10.14 -6.35 -13.56
C ARG A 184 -10.85 -5.67 -14.73
N LEU A 185 -10.11 -5.07 -15.65
CA LEU A 185 -10.69 -4.42 -16.82
C LEU A 185 -11.24 -5.45 -17.79
N ILE A 186 -10.54 -6.58 -18.01
CA ILE A 186 -11.02 -7.72 -18.79
C ILE A 186 -12.32 -8.25 -18.19
N SER A 187 -12.34 -8.51 -16.89
CA SER A 187 -13.54 -9.00 -16.18
C SER A 187 -14.71 -8.02 -16.24
N ARG A 188 -14.44 -6.70 -16.21
CA ARG A 188 -15.46 -5.67 -16.35
C ARG A 188 -16.09 -5.70 -17.75
N CYS A 189 -15.26 -5.86 -18.78
CA CYS A 189 -15.68 -5.97 -20.16
C CYS A 189 -16.48 -7.26 -20.40
N ALA A 190 -15.97 -8.41 -19.94
CA ALA A 190 -16.64 -9.70 -20.08
C ALA A 190 -18.01 -9.78 -19.38
N ARG A 191 -18.29 -8.88 -18.43
CA ARG A 191 -19.61 -8.68 -17.79
C ARG A 191 -20.50 -7.67 -18.51
N GLY A 192 -20.09 -7.17 -19.68
CA GLY A 192 -20.85 -6.15 -20.42
C GLY A 192 -20.82 -4.74 -19.82
N LYS A 193 -19.92 -4.48 -18.85
CA LYS A 193 -19.81 -3.16 -18.18
C LYS A 193 -18.88 -2.19 -18.91
N CYS A 194 -18.27 -2.59 -20.00
CA CYS A 194 -17.53 -1.77 -20.95
C CYS A 194 -17.44 -2.49 -22.30
N ASN A 195 -17.32 -1.72 -23.38
CA ASN A 195 -17.38 -2.26 -24.75
C ASN A 195 -16.09 -2.99 -25.13
N SER A 196 -14.94 -2.52 -24.68
CA SER A 196 -13.65 -3.12 -25.02
C SER A 196 -12.60 -2.89 -23.92
N ALA A 197 -11.61 -3.76 -23.88
CA ALA A 197 -10.43 -3.62 -23.04
C ALA A 197 -9.19 -4.04 -23.82
N TYR A 198 -8.16 -3.19 -23.82
CA TYR A 198 -6.87 -3.43 -24.48
C TYR A 198 -6.98 -3.72 -25.99
N GLY A 199 -7.94 -3.08 -26.67
CA GLY A 199 -8.18 -3.24 -28.11
C GLY A 199 -9.03 -4.44 -28.49
N PHE A 200 -9.51 -5.24 -27.53
CA PHE A 200 -10.32 -6.43 -27.74
C PHE A 200 -11.66 -6.34 -27.04
N THR A 201 -12.64 -7.08 -27.56
CA THR A 201 -13.91 -7.37 -26.89
C THR A 201 -13.78 -8.65 -26.09
N TRP A 202 -14.49 -8.74 -24.97
CA TRP A 202 -14.36 -9.86 -24.03
C TRP A 202 -15.75 -10.35 -23.62
N ALA A 203 -15.92 -11.66 -23.57
CA ALA A 203 -17.13 -12.30 -23.06
C ALA A 203 -16.77 -13.51 -22.19
N TYR A 204 -17.59 -13.80 -21.18
CA TYR A 204 -17.51 -15.10 -20.53
C TYR A 204 -18.10 -16.16 -21.44
N GLU A 205 -17.46 -17.31 -21.47
CA GLU A 205 -18.02 -18.46 -22.16
C GLU A 205 -19.23 -18.97 -21.36
N GLU A 206 -20.38 -19.06 -22.01
CA GLU A 206 -21.55 -19.70 -21.44
C GLU A 206 -21.33 -21.22 -21.43
N VAL A 207 -21.37 -21.82 -20.24
CA VAL A 207 -21.36 -23.27 -20.08
C VAL A 207 -22.79 -23.72 -20.36
N VAL A 208 -23.00 -24.32 -21.51
CA VAL A 208 -24.24 -24.99 -21.89
C VAL A 208 -24.42 -26.28 -21.10
#